data_84457084d5a21874d935ec1bbea6afc5
#
_entry.id   84457084d5a21874d935ec1bbea6afc5
#
_cell.length_a   1.000
_cell.length_b   1.000
_cell.length_c   1.000
_cell.angle_alpha   90.00
_cell.angle_beta   90.00
_cell.angle_gamma   90.00
#
_symmetry.space_group_name_H-M   'P 1'
#
loop_
_entity.id
_entity.type
_entity.pdbx_description
1 polymer ?
#
loop_
_entity_poly.entity_id
_entity_poly.type
_entity_poly.pdbx_seq_one_letter_code
_entity_poly.pdbx_strand_id
1 'polypeptide(L)'
;MSADLSKIQTVFFDLDGTLIDNFRAIYKCYADIAREMGLVPKSYHVLRATVGGSITMTLSKLIGEDLADEGVRRFRAHFPEVMFEDVFVLEGVEWILKNLRERGIRTAVFTNKEHASSVALLDYLKLSPLIDAVFGTNLPDMPWRKPQREYSEYVLEKMNLSAENAMLIGDSPFDVSAARTVGMPVACVATGTHLPEALIECTGSQEMIFPNMFALGHDLFKFIPHN
;
A
#
# COMPACT_ATOMS: atom_id res chain seq x y z
N MET A 1 -13.74 -15.30 -11.63
CA MET A 1 -14.31 -16.18 -10.58
C MET A 1 -14.45 -15.33 -9.35
N SER A 2 -15.64 -15.20 -8.77
CA SER A 2 -15.82 -14.50 -7.49
C SER A 2 -15.06 -15.28 -6.41
N ALA A 3 -14.23 -14.58 -5.64
CA ALA A 3 -13.52 -15.19 -4.53
C ALA A 3 -14.54 -15.75 -3.52
N ASP A 4 -14.31 -16.94 -3.04
CA ASP A 4 -15.09 -17.50 -1.93
C ASP A 4 -14.59 -16.88 -0.62
N LEU A 5 -15.23 -15.79 -0.22
CA LEU A 5 -14.84 -15.02 0.96
C LEU A 5 -14.96 -15.81 2.27
N SER A 6 -15.70 -16.91 2.30
CA SER A 6 -15.82 -17.76 3.48
C SER A 6 -14.50 -18.47 3.85
N LYS A 7 -13.58 -18.56 2.91
CA LYS A 7 -12.26 -19.19 3.12
C LYS A 7 -11.19 -18.18 3.56
N ILE A 8 -11.45 -16.88 3.48
CA ILE A 8 -10.43 -15.87 3.78
C ILE A 8 -10.12 -15.84 5.27
N GLN A 9 -8.87 -16.11 5.60
CA GLN A 9 -8.32 -16.10 6.96
C GLN A 9 -7.47 -14.86 7.25
N THR A 10 -6.93 -14.23 6.20
CA THR A 10 -6.10 -13.04 6.32
C THR A 10 -6.38 -12.09 5.16
N VAL A 11 -6.51 -10.80 5.49
CA VAL A 11 -6.54 -9.72 4.50
C VAL A 11 -5.23 -8.96 4.60
N PHE A 12 -4.50 -8.93 3.48
CA PHE A 12 -3.34 -8.07 3.29
C PHE A 12 -3.80 -6.72 2.75
N PHE A 13 -3.22 -5.66 3.25
CA PHE A 13 -3.47 -4.29 2.78
C PHE A 13 -2.17 -3.65 2.28
N ASP A 14 -2.24 -2.93 1.17
CA ASP A 14 -1.20 -1.93 0.93
C ASP A 14 -1.31 -0.80 1.97
N LEU A 15 -0.32 0.07 2.05
CA LEU A 15 -0.27 1.14 3.05
C LEU A 15 -0.64 2.49 2.44
N ASP A 16 0.23 3.02 1.56
CA ASP A 16 0.10 4.36 0.99
C ASP A 16 -1.03 4.42 -0.05
N GLY A 17 -2.08 5.17 0.22
CA GLY A 17 -3.28 5.25 -0.63
C GLY A 17 -4.34 4.18 -0.37
N THR A 18 -4.05 3.24 0.53
CA THR A 18 -4.97 2.17 0.93
C THR A 18 -5.40 2.29 2.39
N LEU A 19 -4.46 2.30 3.33
CA LEU A 19 -4.73 2.51 4.76
C LEU A 19 -4.51 3.96 5.19
N ILE A 20 -3.54 4.64 4.59
CA ILE A 20 -3.15 6.00 4.95
C ILE A 20 -2.98 6.89 3.72
N ASP A 21 -3.19 8.19 3.89
CA ASP A 21 -2.69 9.22 2.99
C ASP A 21 -1.47 9.89 3.62
N ASN A 22 -0.31 9.75 2.98
CA ASN A 22 0.93 10.42 3.35
C ASN A 22 1.64 11.03 2.13
N PHE A 23 0.91 11.22 1.03
CA PHE A 23 1.49 11.74 -0.21
C PHE A 23 2.06 13.14 -0.06
N ARG A 24 1.55 13.95 0.87
CA ARG A 24 2.09 15.28 1.17
C ARG A 24 3.46 15.20 1.85
N ALA A 25 3.64 14.28 2.81
CA ALA A 25 4.93 14.04 3.45
C ALA A 25 5.96 13.51 2.43
N ILE A 26 5.56 12.57 1.55
CA ILE A 26 6.41 12.07 0.47
C ILE A 26 6.80 13.23 -0.47
N TYR A 27 5.85 14.10 -0.82
CA TYR A 27 6.12 15.26 -1.68
C TYR A 27 7.07 16.24 -1.02
N LYS A 28 6.87 16.57 0.25
CA LYS A 28 7.75 17.47 1.00
C LYS A 28 9.18 16.97 0.98
N CYS A 29 9.38 15.72 1.38
CA CYS A 29 10.69 15.07 1.36
C CYS A 29 11.34 15.14 -0.03
N TYR A 30 10.60 14.73 -1.07
CA TYR A 30 11.08 14.81 -2.45
C TYR A 30 11.46 16.23 -2.86
N ALA A 31 10.59 17.22 -2.57
CA ALA A 31 10.81 18.60 -2.98
C ALA A 31 12.03 19.21 -2.29
N ASP A 32 12.26 18.88 -1.03
CA ASP A 32 13.41 19.37 -0.26
C ASP A 32 14.72 18.79 -0.83
N ILE A 33 14.79 17.45 -1.03
CA ILE A 33 15.99 16.82 -1.60
C ILE A 33 16.25 17.28 -3.05
N ALA A 34 15.20 17.49 -3.86
CA ALA A 34 15.37 17.99 -5.22
C ALA A 34 16.02 19.40 -5.22
N ARG A 35 15.57 20.31 -4.33
CA ARG A 35 16.17 21.64 -4.16
C ARG A 35 17.62 21.56 -3.70
N GLU A 36 17.93 20.70 -2.73
CA GLU A 36 19.31 20.46 -2.28
C GLU A 36 20.23 19.96 -3.39
N MET A 37 19.66 19.19 -4.34
CA MET A 37 20.38 18.70 -5.53
C MET A 37 20.43 19.75 -6.65
N GLY A 38 19.96 20.99 -6.43
CA GLY A 38 19.94 22.06 -7.43
C GLY A 38 18.86 21.90 -8.50
N LEU A 39 17.85 21.05 -8.25
CA LEU A 39 16.77 20.78 -9.20
C LEU A 39 15.51 21.57 -8.85
N VAL A 40 14.69 21.84 -9.86
CA VAL A 40 13.34 22.37 -9.65
C VAL A 40 12.38 21.21 -9.42
N PRO A 41 11.74 21.08 -8.25
CA PRO A 41 10.83 19.98 -7.97
C PRO A 41 9.67 19.96 -8.96
N LYS A 42 9.28 18.77 -9.41
CA LYS A 42 8.00 18.57 -10.12
C LYS A 42 6.84 18.85 -9.17
N SER A 43 5.65 19.13 -9.71
CA SER A 43 4.48 19.41 -8.88
C SER A 43 4.02 18.22 -8.06
N TYR A 44 3.24 18.48 -7.00
CA TYR A 44 2.62 17.46 -6.18
C TYR A 44 1.81 16.44 -7.00
N HIS A 45 1.05 16.92 -8.00
CA HIS A 45 0.26 16.03 -8.87
C HIS A 45 1.13 15.07 -9.69
N VAL A 46 2.28 15.54 -10.17
CA VAL A 46 3.24 14.69 -10.90
C VAL A 46 3.83 13.64 -9.98
N LEU A 47 4.26 14.00 -8.77
CA LEU A 47 4.75 13.02 -7.80
C LEU A 47 3.67 12.01 -7.47
N ARG A 48 2.47 12.45 -7.08
CA ARG A 48 1.39 11.56 -6.68
C ARG A 48 1.10 10.51 -7.75
N ALA A 49 1.08 10.89 -9.03
CA ALA A 49 0.86 9.98 -10.15
C ALA A 49 2.02 8.98 -10.39
N THR A 50 3.17 9.15 -9.72
CA THR A 50 4.33 8.24 -9.86
C THR A 50 4.53 7.30 -8.68
N VAL A 51 3.88 7.56 -7.56
CA VAL A 51 3.95 6.71 -6.35
C VAL A 51 3.18 5.41 -6.58
N GLY A 52 3.59 4.33 -5.93
CA GLY A 52 2.98 2.99 -5.99
C GLY A 52 4.01 1.89 -6.26
N GLY A 53 5.11 2.21 -6.93
CA GLY A 53 6.27 1.33 -7.09
C GLY A 53 7.29 1.52 -5.95
N SER A 54 8.57 1.21 -6.24
CA SER A 54 9.65 1.51 -5.30
C SER A 54 10.02 2.99 -5.32
N ILE A 55 10.62 3.47 -4.21
CA ILE A 55 11.15 4.84 -4.16
C ILE A 55 12.19 5.11 -5.27
N THR A 56 12.97 4.10 -5.65
CA THR A 56 13.91 4.20 -6.77
C THR A 56 13.17 4.49 -8.07
N MET A 57 12.11 3.74 -8.38
CA MET A 57 11.30 3.96 -9.59
C MET A 57 10.66 5.35 -9.59
N THR A 58 10.15 5.78 -8.44
CA THR A 58 9.54 7.11 -8.29
C THR A 58 10.58 8.20 -8.55
N LEU A 59 11.75 8.12 -7.92
CA LEU A 59 12.79 9.14 -8.10
C LEU A 59 13.42 9.11 -9.50
N SER A 60 13.64 7.93 -10.12
CA SER A 60 14.09 7.86 -11.51
C SER A 60 13.18 8.65 -12.46
N LYS A 61 11.86 8.56 -12.27
CA LYS A 61 10.88 9.32 -13.07
C LYS A 61 10.87 10.82 -12.77
N LEU A 62 11.18 11.23 -11.54
CA LEU A 62 11.08 12.62 -11.10
C LEU A 62 12.34 13.43 -11.35
N ILE A 63 13.53 12.81 -11.16
CA ILE A 63 14.83 13.49 -11.22
C ILE A 63 15.81 12.89 -12.24
N GLY A 64 15.40 11.81 -12.94
CA GLY A 64 16.24 11.11 -13.92
C GLY A 64 16.97 9.92 -13.31
N GLU A 65 17.30 8.95 -14.17
CA GLU A 65 17.97 7.70 -13.77
C GLU A 65 19.36 7.95 -13.17
N ASP A 66 20.12 8.86 -13.75
CA ASP A 66 21.49 9.20 -13.30
C ASP A 66 21.56 9.76 -11.88
N LEU A 67 20.49 10.38 -11.41
CA LEU A 67 20.41 10.99 -10.07
C LEU A 67 19.59 10.15 -9.09
N ALA A 68 18.97 9.06 -9.54
CA ALA A 68 18.03 8.29 -8.73
C ALA A 68 18.67 7.70 -7.47
N ASP A 69 19.86 7.13 -7.57
CA ASP A 69 20.54 6.50 -6.42
C ASP A 69 20.90 7.53 -5.34
N GLU A 70 21.42 8.68 -5.73
CA GLU A 70 21.68 9.78 -4.80
C GLU A 70 20.38 10.32 -4.20
N GLY A 71 19.35 10.48 -5.02
CA GLY A 71 18.01 10.85 -4.57
C GLY A 71 17.44 9.88 -3.55
N VAL A 72 17.55 8.56 -3.78
CA VAL A 72 17.11 7.52 -2.83
C VAL A 72 17.88 7.61 -1.52
N ARG A 73 19.19 7.78 -1.57
CA ARG A 73 20.01 7.93 -0.38
C ARG A 73 19.57 9.13 0.47
N ARG A 74 19.36 10.30 -0.17
CA ARG A 74 18.88 11.51 0.51
C ARG A 74 17.46 11.34 1.03
N PHE A 75 16.56 10.78 0.22
CA PHE A 75 15.18 10.53 0.62
C PHE A 75 15.11 9.67 1.88
N ARG A 76 15.87 8.57 1.94
CA ARG A 76 15.93 7.68 3.11
C ARG A 76 16.46 8.38 4.37
N ALA A 77 17.41 9.28 4.20
CA ALA A 77 17.95 10.05 5.32
C ALA A 77 16.94 11.10 5.85
N HIS A 78 16.21 11.76 4.94
CA HIS A 78 15.36 12.89 5.30
C HIS A 78 13.90 12.47 5.61
N PHE A 79 13.39 11.42 4.97
CA PHE A 79 11.97 11.03 5.13
C PHE A 79 11.56 10.76 6.59
N PRO A 80 12.37 10.13 7.47
CA PRO A 80 12.03 9.95 8.88
C PRO A 80 11.74 11.25 9.64
N GLU A 81 12.31 12.38 9.20
CA GLU A 81 12.12 13.69 9.83
C GLU A 81 10.76 14.33 9.49
N VAL A 82 10.23 14.02 8.29
CA VAL A 82 9.02 14.67 7.75
C VAL A 82 7.83 13.72 7.58
N MET A 83 8.01 12.41 7.73
CA MET A 83 6.99 11.41 7.39
C MET A 83 5.70 11.50 8.22
N PHE A 84 5.73 12.18 9.35
CA PHE A 84 4.56 12.40 10.20
C PHE A 84 3.80 13.70 9.89
N GLU A 85 4.31 14.51 8.96
CA GLU A 85 3.64 15.74 8.55
C GLU A 85 2.51 15.42 7.56
N ASP A 86 1.32 15.99 7.78
CA ASP A 86 0.15 15.81 6.90
C ASP A 86 -0.16 14.33 6.55
N VAL A 87 0.03 13.42 7.51
CA VAL A 87 -0.33 12.00 7.39
C VAL A 87 -1.59 11.72 8.17
N PHE A 88 -2.51 10.96 7.57
CA PHE A 88 -3.77 10.58 8.24
C PHE A 88 -4.28 9.21 7.75
N VAL A 89 -5.12 8.60 8.60
CA VAL A 89 -5.82 7.36 8.28
C VAL A 89 -6.93 7.65 7.29
N LEU A 90 -7.02 6.85 6.22
CA LEU A 90 -8.09 6.99 5.24
C LEU A 90 -9.44 6.56 5.81
N GLU A 91 -10.50 7.14 5.25
CA GLU A 91 -11.87 6.94 5.73
C GLU A 91 -12.29 5.46 5.66
N GLY A 92 -12.90 4.97 6.74
CA GLY A 92 -13.37 3.58 6.87
C GLY A 92 -12.30 2.55 7.24
N VAL A 93 -11.02 2.92 7.30
CA VAL A 93 -9.92 1.99 7.59
C VAL A 93 -10.02 1.39 8.98
N GLU A 94 -10.15 2.21 10.03
CA GLU A 94 -10.28 1.66 11.38
C GLU A 94 -11.52 0.77 11.52
N TRP A 95 -12.60 1.17 10.88
CA TRP A 95 -13.86 0.41 10.91
C TRP A 95 -13.70 -0.97 10.26
N ILE A 96 -13.11 -1.06 9.06
CA ILE A 96 -12.94 -2.35 8.39
C ILE A 96 -11.97 -3.25 9.15
N LEU A 97 -10.86 -2.72 9.66
CA LEU A 97 -9.87 -3.49 10.44
C LEU A 97 -10.50 -4.09 11.72
N LYS A 98 -11.30 -3.30 12.44
CA LYS A 98 -12.04 -3.78 13.63
C LYS A 98 -13.03 -4.88 13.28
N ASN A 99 -13.83 -4.71 12.22
CA ASN A 99 -14.82 -5.70 11.78
C ASN A 99 -14.18 -7.01 11.29
N LEU A 100 -13.05 -6.95 10.57
CA LEU A 100 -12.30 -8.15 10.18
C LEU A 100 -11.83 -8.92 11.42
N ARG A 101 -11.25 -8.20 12.38
CA ARG A 101 -10.77 -8.79 13.64
C ARG A 101 -11.89 -9.44 14.45
N GLU A 102 -13.06 -8.80 14.54
CA GLU A 102 -14.26 -9.36 15.21
C GLU A 102 -14.74 -10.66 14.57
N ARG A 103 -14.49 -10.84 13.26
CA ARG A 103 -14.75 -12.10 12.53
C ARG A 103 -13.61 -13.11 12.60
N GLY A 104 -12.54 -12.83 13.36
CA GLY A 104 -11.38 -13.71 13.45
C GLY A 104 -10.50 -13.72 12.21
N ILE A 105 -10.68 -12.73 11.30
CA ILE A 105 -9.85 -12.56 10.10
C ILE A 105 -8.64 -11.73 10.48
N ARG A 106 -7.44 -12.27 10.25
CA ARG A 106 -6.18 -11.54 10.51
C ARG A 106 -5.99 -10.43 9.49
N THR A 107 -5.26 -9.40 9.88
CA THR A 107 -4.93 -8.26 9.03
C THR A 107 -3.42 -8.06 8.98
N ALA A 108 -2.88 -7.83 7.80
CA ALA A 108 -1.45 -7.57 7.64
C ALA A 108 -1.21 -6.49 6.59
N VAL A 109 -0.10 -5.77 6.73
CA VAL A 109 0.36 -4.80 5.72
C VAL A 109 1.32 -5.49 4.77
N PHE A 110 1.10 -5.32 3.46
CA PHE A 110 1.93 -5.82 2.37
C PHE A 110 2.22 -4.70 1.39
N THR A 111 3.36 -4.02 1.56
CA THR A 111 3.65 -2.74 0.90
C THR A 111 5.03 -2.67 0.26
N ASN A 112 5.17 -1.81 -0.77
CA ASN A 112 6.47 -1.44 -1.34
C ASN A 112 7.20 -0.35 -0.54
N LYS A 113 6.53 0.22 0.48
CA LYS A 113 7.18 1.14 1.41
C LYS A 113 8.22 0.41 2.28
N GLU A 114 9.25 1.12 2.71
CA GLU A 114 10.25 0.56 3.61
C GLU A 114 9.65 0.12 4.94
N HIS A 115 10.09 -1.03 5.42
CA HIS A 115 9.52 -1.67 6.62
C HIS A 115 9.57 -0.75 7.86
N ALA A 116 10.72 -0.14 8.14
CA ALA A 116 10.88 0.74 9.30
C ALA A 116 9.92 1.93 9.27
N SER A 117 9.79 2.59 8.12
CA SER A 117 8.86 3.70 7.94
C SER A 117 7.40 3.25 8.04
N SER A 118 7.07 2.05 7.53
CA SER A 118 5.72 1.49 7.61
C SER A 118 5.31 1.24 9.06
N VAL A 119 6.18 0.60 9.85
CA VAL A 119 5.93 0.36 11.29
C VAL A 119 5.76 1.69 12.04
N ALA A 120 6.68 2.64 11.85
CA ALA A 120 6.62 3.93 12.54
C ALA A 120 5.34 4.72 12.23
N LEU A 121 4.87 4.70 10.96
CA LEU A 121 3.61 5.36 10.56
C LEU A 121 2.39 4.68 11.18
N LEU A 122 2.34 3.35 11.20
CA LEU A 122 1.26 2.60 11.83
C LEU A 122 1.19 2.87 13.34
N ASP A 123 2.34 2.94 14.02
CA ASP A 123 2.41 3.28 15.44
C ASP A 123 1.95 4.71 15.72
N TYR A 124 2.44 5.67 14.94
CA TYR A 124 2.05 7.08 15.04
C TYR A 124 0.54 7.28 14.87
N LEU A 125 -0.05 6.59 13.89
CA LEU A 125 -1.48 6.64 13.56
C LEU A 125 -2.32 5.71 14.44
N LYS A 126 -1.71 4.98 15.39
CA LYS A 126 -2.37 4.04 16.31
C LYS A 126 -3.10 2.89 15.62
N LEU A 127 -2.63 2.50 14.44
CA LEU A 127 -3.17 1.35 13.70
C LEU A 127 -2.49 0.03 14.10
N SER A 128 -1.27 0.05 14.66
CA SER A 128 -0.52 -1.16 15.03
C SER A 128 -1.30 -2.18 15.85
N PRO A 129 -2.17 -1.80 16.82
CA PRO A 129 -2.97 -2.78 17.55
C PRO A 129 -3.99 -3.55 16.72
N LEU A 130 -4.29 -3.07 15.50
CA LEU A 130 -5.22 -3.68 14.55
C LEU A 130 -4.51 -4.48 13.44
N ILE A 131 -3.17 -4.53 13.43
CA ILE A 131 -2.35 -5.16 12.38
C ILE A 131 -1.54 -6.31 13.00
N ASP A 132 -1.70 -7.51 12.48
CA ASP A 132 -1.02 -8.71 13.01
C ASP A 132 0.42 -8.86 12.47
N ALA A 133 0.69 -8.33 11.27
CA ALA A 133 2.03 -8.36 10.67
C ALA A 133 2.23 -7.21 9.68
N VAL A 134 3.49 -6.78 9.53
CA VAL A 134 3.89 -5.76 8.55
C VAL A 134 4.97 -6.33 7.64
N PHE A 135 4.72 -6.30 6.34
CA PHE A 135 5.65 -6.69 5.29
C PHE A 135 5.96 -5.45 4.44
N GLY A 136 7.10 -4.84 4.70
CA GLY A 136 7.64 -3.72 3.94
C GLY A 136 8.97 -4.12 3.31
N THR A 137 9.54 -3.24 2.49
CA THR A 137 10.81 -3.47 1.79
C THR A 137 12.03 -3.01 2.61
N ASN A 138 13.23 -3.14 2.03
CA ASN A 138 14.50 -2.72 2.62
C ASN A 138 14.87 -3.47 3.90
N LEU A 139 14.61 -4.78 3.92
CA LEU A 139 15.09 -5.71 4.95
C LEU A 139 16.29 -6.49 4.41
N PRO A 140 17.30 -6.83 5.26
CA PRO A 140 18.56 -7.49 4.82
C PRO A 140 18.32 -8.80 4.05
N ASP A 141 17.35 -9.61 4.49
CA ASP A 141 17.08 -10.95 3.93
C ASP A 141 15.85 -10.98 3.02
N MET A 142 15.33 -9.81 2.62
CA MET A 142 14.14 -9.71 1.80
C MET A 142 14.33 -8.65 0.70
N PRO A 143 14.93 -9.03 -0.45
CA PRO A 143 15.25 -8.09 -1.54
C PRO A 143 14.05 -7.80 -2.46
N TRP A 144 12.96 -8.52 -2.30
CA TRP A 144 11.81 -8.48 -3.20
C TRP A 144 10.86 -7.32 -2.89
N ARG A 145 10.02 -7.01 -3.89
CA ARG A 145 8.97 -6.00 -3.83
C ARG A 145 7.81 -6.38 -4.74
N LYS A 146 6.61 -5.81 -4.53
CA LYS A 146 5.50 -5.96 -5.49
C LYS A 146 5.92 -5.38 -6.85
N PRO A 147 5.65 -6.07 -7.98
CA PRO A 147 4.83 -7.27 -8.11
C PRO A 147 5.63 -8.59 -8.20
N GLN A 148 6.86 -8.66 -7.68
CA GLN A 148 7.65 -9.88 -7.73
C GLN A 148 6.94 -11.03 -7.02
N ARG A 149 6.85 -12.19 -7.69
CA ARG A 149 6.18 -13.39 -7.18
C ARG A 149 6.75 -13.84 -5.84
N GLU A 150 8.06 -13.79 -5.70
CA GLU A 150 8.81 -14.17 -4.51
C GLU A 150 8.36 -13.38 -3.27
N TYR A 151 7.98 -12.11 -3.46
CA TYR A 151 7.48 -11.32 -2.34
C TYR A 151 6.08 -11.77 -1.90
N SER A 152 5.21 -12.10 -2.85
CA SER A 152 3.88 -12.65 -2.55
C SER A 152 3.98 -14.03 -1.91
N GLU A 153 4.87 -14.91 -2.37
CA GLU A 153 5.14 -16.22 -1.76
C GLU A 153 5.70 -16.07 -0.33
N TYR A 154 6.64 -15.15 -0.14
CA TYR A 154 7.24 -14.85 1.17
C TYR A 154 6.18 -14.45 2.21
N VAL A 155 5.27 -13.53 1.88
CA VAL A 155 4.26 -13.07 2.85
C VAL A 155 3.25 -14.18 3.17
N LEU A 156 2.88 -15.01 2.20
CA LEU A 156 2.02 -16.18 2.41
C LEU A 156 2.69 -17.21 3.32
N GLU A 157 3.96 -17.52 3.06
CA GLU A 157 4.75 -18.43 3.90
C GLU A 157 4.85 -17.94 5.34
N LYS A 158 5.22 -16.66 5.54
CA LYS A 158 5.34 -16.07 6.89
C LYS A 158 4.05 -16.07 7.67
N MET A 159 2.92 -15.99 7.00
CA MET A 159 1.58 -16.03 7.61
C MET A 159 1.01 -17.46 7.69
N ASN A 160 1.73 -18.46 7.15
CA ASN A 160 1.31 -19.85 7.03
C ASN A 160 -0.05 -20.00 6.32
N LEU A 161 -0.13 -19.46 5.10
CA LEU A 161 -1.35 -19.37 4.29
C LEU A 161 -1.16 -19.98 2.90
N SER A 162 -2.22 -20.54 2.35
CA SER A 162 -2.37 -20.69 0.91
C SER A 162 -2.97 -19.42 0.30
N ALA A 163 -2.73 -19.18 -0.98
CA ALA A 163 -3.22 -17.99 -1.66
C ALA A 163 -4.76 -17.85 -1.65
N GLU A 164 -5.48 -18.97 -1.67
CA GLU A 164 -6.95 -19.01 -1.60
C GLU A 164 -7.52 -18.60 -0.24
N ASN A 165 -6.72 -18.66 0.83
CA ASN A 165 -7.09 -18.26 2.18
C ASN A 165 -6.69 -16.81 2.52
N ALA A 166 -6.10 -16.11 1.56
CA ALA A 166 -5.67 -14.72 1.69
C ALA A 166 -6.37 -13.84 0.65
N MET A 167 -6.46 -12.55 0.93
CA MET A 167 -6.92 -11.55 -0.01
C MET A 167 -6.03 -10.31 0.09
N LEU A 168 -5.70 -9.69 -1.04
CA LEU A 168 -4.99 -8.40 -1.06
C LEU A 168 -5.97 -7.26 -1.38
N ILE A 169 -5.90 -6.20 -0.59
CA ILE A 169 -6.58 -4.94 -0.84
C ILE A 169 -5.52 -3.87 -1.06
N GLY A 170 -5.60 -3.18 -2.21
CA GLY A 170 -4.64 -2.13 -2.58
C GLY A 170 -5.29 -1.05 -3.43
N ASP A 171 -4.49 -0.09 -3.89
CA ASP A 171 -4.96 1.05 -4.72
C ASP A 171 -4.24 1.14 -6.08
N SER A 172 -3.41 0.14 -6.40
CA SER A 172 -2.49 0.23 -7.54
C SER A 172 -2.42 -1.04 -8.40
N PRO A 173 -1.98 -0.93 -9.67
CA PRO A 173 -1.66 -2.08 -10.51
C PRO A 173 -0.59 -3.01 -9.92
N PHE A 174 0.30 -2.51 -9.05
CA PHE A 174 1.30 -3.32 -8.37
C PHE A 174 0.66 -4.34 -7.42
N ASP A 175 -0.42 -3.96 -6.74
CA ASP A 175 -1.18 -4.84 -5.85
C ASP A 175 -1.88 -5.93 -6.64
N VAL A 176 -2.60 -5.54 -7.70
CA VAL A 176 -3.29 -6.47 -8.59
C VAL A 176 -2.31 -7.49 -9.18
N SER A 177 -1.17 -7.02 -9.66
CA SER A 177 -0.14 -7.88 -10.25
C SER A 177 0.47 -8.80 -9.20
N ALA A 178 0.81 -8.30 -8.00
CA ALA A 178 1.36 -9.10 -6.91
C ALA A 178 0.41 -10.25 -6.51
N ALA A 179 -0.86 -9.95 -6.32
CA ALA A 179 -1.87 -10.96 -5.98
C ALA A 179 -1.99 -12.04 -7.08
N ARG A 180 -2.03 -11.62 -8.35
CA ARG A 180 -2.17 -12.53 -9.49
C ARG A 180 -1.00 -13.48 -9.67
N THR A 181 0.23 -13.08 -9.33
CA THR A 181 1.41 -13.94 -9.46
C THR A 181 1.26 -15.27 -8.70
N VAL A 182 0.48 -15.28 -7.62
CA VAL A 182 0.25 -16.45 -6.76
C VAL A 182 -1.21 -16.93 -6.76
N GLY A 183 -2.10 -16.28 -7.52
CA GLY A 183 -3.52 -16.62 -7.57
C GLY A 183 -4.31 -16.17 -6.33
N MET A 184 -3.82 -15.17 -5.61
CA MET A 184 -4.52 -14.58 -4.46
C MET A 184 -5.67 -13.70 -4.93
N PRO A 185 -6.87 -13.78 -4.33
CA PRO A 185 -7.93 -12.80 -4.52
C PRO A 185 -7.47 -11.36 -4.27
N VAL A 186 -7.99 -10.41 -5.07
CA VAL A 186 -7.62 -8.99 -4.96
C VAL A 186 -8.83 -8.09 -5.13
N ALA A 187 -8.90 -7.03 -4.34
CA ALA A 187 -9.82 -5.91 -4.52
C ALA A 187 -9.06 -4.59 -4.45
N CYS A 188 -9.61 -3.54 -5.06
CA CYS A 188 -8.98 -2.22 -5.06
C CYS A 188 -9.88 -1.16 -4.45
N VAL A 189 -9.25 -0.17 -3.80
CA VAL A 189 -9.88 1.08 -3.39
C VAL A 189 -9.35 2.23 -4.24
N ALA A 190 -10.24 3.13 -4.67
CA ALA A 190 -9.90 4.28 -5.51
C ALA A 190 -9.49 5.51 -4.66
N THR A 191 -8.80 5.27 -3.55
CA THR A 191 -8.35 6.32 -2.61
C THR A 191 -6.90 6.75 -2.84
N GLY A 192 -6.16 5.99 -3.65
CA GLY A 192 -4.72 6.20 -3.86
C GLY A 192 -4.38 7.03 -5.11
N THR A 193 -3.41 6.54 -5.86
CA THR A 193 -2.78 7.31 -6.95
C THR A 193 -3.37 7.03 -8.32
N HIS A 194 -4.06 5.92 -8.50
CA HIS A 194 -4.59 5.48 -9.78
C HIS A 194 -6.08 5.78 -9.91
N LEU A 195 -6.49 6.21 -11.09
CA LEU A 195 -7.90 6.41 -11.41
C LEU A 195 -8.63 5.07 -11.49
N PRO A 196 -9.94 5.04 -11.21
CA PRO A 196 -10.74 3.82 -11.29
C PRO A 196 -10.60 3.09 -12.63
N GLU A 197 -10.51 3.81 -13.74
CA GLU A 197 -10.37 3.26 -15.09
C GLU A 197 -9.10 2.41 -15.23
N ALA A 198 -7.97 2.88 -14.71
CA ALA A 198 -6.71 2.15 -14.72
C ALA A 198 -6.78 0.88 -13.83
N LEU A 199 -7.48 0.96 -12.72
CA LEU A 199 -7.72 -0.20 -11.85
C LEU A 199 -8.66 -1.22 -12.50
N ILE A 200 -9.70 -0.76 -13.23
CA ILE A 200 -10.60 -1.63 -14.01
C ILE A 200 -9.80 -2.37 -15.08
N GLU A 201 -8.95 -1.68 -15.82
CA GLU A 201 -8.08 -2.30 -16.83
C GLU A 201 -7.20 -3.39 -16.23
N CYS A 202 -6.61 -3.13 -15.07
CA CYS A 202 -5.75 -4.08 -14.37
C CYS A 202 -6.52 -5.25 -13.77
N THR A 203 -7.67 -5.01 -13.11
CA THR A 203 -8.46 -6.06 -12.46
C THR A 203 -9.29 -6.86 -13.46
N GLY A 204 -9.63 -6.27 -14.59
CA GLY A 204 -10.58 -6.84 -15.57
C GLY A 204 -12.01 -6.86 -15.05
N SER A 205 -12.31 -6.17 -13.92
CA SER A 205 -13.65 -6.14 -13.32
C SER A 205 -13.88 -4.86 -12.52
N GLN A 206 -14.94 -4.15 -12.83
CA GLN A 206 -15.39 -3.00 -12.05
C GLN A 206 -15.92 -3.40 -10.66
N GLU A 207 -16.44 -4.62 -10.52
CA GLU A 207 -17.01 -5.12 -9.26
C GLU A 207 -15.99 -5.29 -8.15
N MET A 208 -14.70 -5.29 -8.48
CA MET A 208 -13.61 -5.41 -7.52
C MET A 208 -12.96 -4.06 -7.17
N ILE A 209 -13.59 -2.94 -7.56
CA ILE A 209 -13.10 -1.58 -7.31
C ILE A 209 -14.12 -0.80 -6.50
N PHE A 210 -13.69 -0.30 -5.36
CA PHE A 210 -14.52 0.39 -4.39
C PHE A 210 -14.05 1.82 -4.19
N PRO A 211 -14.94 2.79 -3.97
CA PRO A 211 -14.54 4.18 -3.78
C PRO A 211 -13.75 4.40 -2.48
N ASN A 212 -13.99 3.61 -1.44
CA ASN A 212 -13.32 3.68 -0.14
C ASN A 212 -13.51 2.37 0.66
N MET A 213 -12.93 2.31 1.86
CA MET A 213 -13.02 1.12 2.73
C MET A 213 -14.43 0.87 3.29
N PHE A 214 -15.28 1.87 3.41
CA PHE A 214 -16.69 1.66 3.81
C PHE A 214 -17.45 0.89 2.73
N ALA A 215 -17.36 1.34 1.48
CA ALA A 215 -18.01 0.65 0.36
C ALA A 215 -17.46 -0.78 0.21
N LEU A 216 -16.15 -0.97 0.32
CA LEU A 216 -15.53 -2.29 0.26
C LEU A 216 -16.04 -3.19 1.38
N GLY A 217 -16.01 -2.74 2.62
CA GLY A 217 -16.46 -3.52 3.76
C GLY A 217 -17.94 -3.90 3.68
N HIS A 218 -18.80 -2.95 3.26
CA HIS A 218 -20.23 -3.17 3.06
C HIS A 218 -20.51 -4.15 1.91
N ASP A 219 -19.95 -3.88 0.73
CA ASP A 219 -20.32 -4.60 -0.48
C ASP A 219 -19.63 -5.96 -0.60
N LEU A 220 -18.35 -6.04 -0.19
CA LEU A 220 -17.56 -7.26 -0.27
C LEU A 220 -17.76 -8.16 0.95
N PHE A 221 -17.55 -7.61 2.17
CA PHE A 221 -17.61 -8.38 3.41
C PHE A 221 -18.98 -8.39 4.10
N LYS A 222 -19.97 -7.64 3.58
CA LYS A 222 -21.32 -7.50 4.17
C LYS A 222 -21.26 -6.99 5.62
N PHE A 223 -20.31 -6.09 5.91
CA PHE A 223 -20.28 -5.37 7.18
C PHE A 223 -21.37 -4.29 7.22
N ILE A 224 -22.01 -4.14 8.37
CA ILE A 224 -23.03 -3.10 8.58
C ILE A 224 -22.37 -1.97 9.39
N PRO A 225 -22.34 -0.72 8.88
CA PRO A 225 -21.89 0.40 9.68
C PRO A 225 -22.76 0.53 10.93
N HIS A 226 -22.16 0.55 12.11
CA HIS A 226 -22.89 0.93 13.32
C HIS A 226 -23.16 2.44 13.25
N ASN A 227 -24.40 2.84 13.39
CA ASN A 227 -24.83 4.25 13.50
C ASN A 227 -24.27 4.88 14.78
#